data_6240bf072bdeac0fc6976e36645eb461
#
_entry.id   6240bf072bdeac0fc6976e36645eb461
#
_cell.length_a   1.000
_cell.length_b   1.000
_cell.length_c   1.000
_cell.angle_alpha   90.00
_cell.angle_beta   90.00
_cell.angle_gamma   90.00
#
_symmetry.space_group_name_H-M   'P 1'
#
loop_
_entity.id
_entity.type
_entity.pdbx_description
1 polymer ?
#
loop_
_entity_poly.entity_id
_entity_poly.type
_entity_poly.pdbx_seq_one_letter_code
_entity_poly.pdbx_strand_id
1 'polypeptide(L)'
;MSPSGERGPSPGATSGQESRPAPALPERPTFREACRLWLKIGCLSFGGPAGQIALMHEELVERRRWVDERRFQHALHFCILLPGPEAQQLATYLGWWLHGTRGAIVAGTLFVLPAALLLLALSWGYALWGSLPAVTAVLRGVQPAVVALIVVALVRLGQRWLRHWGLGMMAVGAGWGLHSGLPFPALLLLVFGVGLLWPGILPTAQSPESNAESSRPVPSDILRSPHWGRSVGVLGLCLALWWLPVALAALALGGGHVLVREGIFFSGAS
;
A
#
# COMPACT_ATOMS: atom_id res chain seq x y z
N MET A 1 -0.78 -40.67 -75.70
CA MET A 1 -0.50 -39.24 -75.48
C MET A 1 -0.68 -38.97 -74.02
N SER A 2 0.41 -39.04 -73.27
CA SER A 2 0.42 -38.65 -71.85
C SER A 2 0.91 -37.20 -71.75
N PRO A 3 0.37 -36.45 -70.72
CA PRO A 3 1.12 -35.33 -70.19
C PRO A 3 1.60 -35.62 -68.79
N SER A 4 2.80 -35.24 -68.65
CA SER A 4 3.75 -35.12 -67.54
C SER A 4 3.18 -34.61 -66.24
N GLY A 5 3.48 -35.35 -65.14
CA GLY A 5 3.26 -34.89 -63.78
C GLY A 5 4.29 -33.91 -63.33
N GLU A 6 3.84 -32.71 -62.96
CA GLU A 6 4.63 -31.76 -62.18
C GLU A 6 4.56 -32.12 -60.71
N ARG A 7 5.71 -32.47 -60.13
CA ARG A 7 5.89 -32.63 -58.69
C ARG A 7 6.11 -31.23 -58.11
N GLY A 8 5.15 -30.71 -57.39
CA GLY A 8 5.30 -29.51 -56.55
C GLY A 8 6.29 -29.75 -55.39
N PRO A 9 7.01 -28.72 -54.95
CA PRO A 9 8.00 -28.82 -53.89
C PRO A 9 7.33 -29.01 -52.52
N SER A 10 7.89 -29.90 -51.72
CA SER A 10 7.52 -30.19 -50.33
C SER A 10 7.68 -28.96 -49.43
N PRO A 11 6.70 -28.60 -48.61
CA PRO A 11 6.91 -27.63 -47.55
C PRO A 11 7.50 -28.34 -46.32
N GLY A 12 8.81 -28.45 -46.31
CA GLY A 12 9.56 -29.02 -45.21
C GLY A 12 10.64 -28.05 -44.72
N ALA A 13 10.22 -26.97 -44.10
CA ALA A 13 11.10 -26.17 -43.27
C ALA A 13 10.32 -25.67 -42.06
N THR A 14 10.15 -26.57 -41.09
CA THR A 14 9.89 -26.16 -39.71
C THR A 14 11.10 -25.38 -39.22
N SER A 15 11.05 -24.05 -39.38
CA SER A 15 11.96 -23.15 -38.74
C SER A 15 11.87 -23.40 -37.23
N GLY A 16 12.93 -24.01 -36.70
CA GLY A 16 13.13 -24.17 -35.29
C GLY A 16 12.99 -22.81 -34.62
N GLN A 17 11.86 -22.63 -33.97
CA GLN A 17 11.64 -21.52 -33.08
C GLN A 17 12.55 -21.80 -31.88
N GLU A 18 13.83 -21.40 -31.99
CA GLU A 18 14.74 -21.36 -30.86
C GLU A 18 14.01 -20.62 -29.73
N SER A 19 13.54 -21.39 -28.77
CA SER A 19 13.01 -20.88 -27.51
C SER A 19 14.15 -20.06 -26.90
N ARG A 20 14.11 -18.72 -27.08
CA ARG A 20 14.98 -17.80 -26.36
C ARG A 20 14.91 -18.17 -24.88
N PRO A 21 16.03 -18.56 -24.26
CA PRO A 21 16.04 -18.84 -22.84
C PRO A 21 15.49 -17.60 -22.14
N ALA A 22 14.48 -17.80 -21.29
CA ALA A 22 13.96 -16.72 -20.48
C ALA A 22 15.14 -16.04 -19.76
N PRO A 23 15.24 -14.71 -19.78
CA PRO A 23 16.36 -14.01 -19.16
C PRO A 23 16.46 -14.51 -17.72
N ALA A 24 17.63 -15.06 -17.37
CA ALA A 24 17.91 -15.54 -16.03
C ALA A 24 17.57 -14.41 -15.05
N LEU A 25 16.72 -14.71 -14.07
CA LEU A 25 16.45 -13.76 -13.00
C LEU A 25 17.79 -13.39 -12.37
N PRO A 26 18.09 -12.10 -12.21
CA PRO A 26 19.33 -11.69 -11.61
C PRO A 26 19.48 -12.33 -10.23
N GLU A 27 20.70 -12.64 -9.86
CA GLU A 27 21.04 -13.21 -8.55
C GLU A 27 20.36 -12.41 -7.44
N ARG A 28 19.83 -13.12 -6.44
CA ARG A 28 19.18 -12.46 -5.31
C ARG A 28 20.13 -11.42 -4.70
N PRO A 29 19.66 -10.18 -4.46
CA PRO A 29 20.52 -9.14 -3.93
C PRO A 29 21.11 -9.54 -2.58
N THR A 30 22.30 -9.06 -2.29
CA THR A 30 22.85 -9.21 -0.95
C THR A 30 22.01 -8.43 0.05
N PHE A 31 21.91 -8.91 1.28
CA PHE A 31 21.14 -8.24 2.33
C PHE A 31 21.54 -6.77 2.51
N ARG A 32 22.84 -6.47 2.39
CA ARG A 32 23.37 -5.10 2.52
C ARG A 32 22.91 -4.19 1.37
N GLU A 33 22.83 -4.70 0.16
CA GLU A 33 22.30 -3.96 -1.00
C GLU A 33 20.81 -3.67 -0.83
N ALA A 34 20.06 -4.66 -0.34
CA ALA A 34 18.65 -4.48 -0.05
C ALA A 34 18.42 -3.40 1.04
N CYS A 35 19.21 -3.41 2.13
CA CYS A 35 19.13 -2.36 3.16
C CYS A 35 19.38 -0.96 2.59
N ARG A 36 20.40 -0.80 1.74
CA ARG A 36 20.70 0.49 1.10
C ARG A 36 19.57 0.95 0.18
N LEU A 37 18.98 0.01 -0.54
CA LEU A 37 17.85 0.32 -1.41
C LEU A 37 16.62 0.75 -0.60
N TRP A 38 16.26 0.02 0.44
CA TRP A 38 15.11 0.38 1.28
C TRP A 38 15.28 1.72 1.98
N LEU A 39 16.48 2.02 2.45
CA LEU A 39 16.80 3.35 2.99
C LEU A 39 16.67 4.45 1.92
N LYS A 40 17.19 4.20 0.70
CA LYS A 40 17.05 5.15 -0.43
C LYS A 40 15.57 5.39 -0.76
N ILE A 41 14.78 4.34 -0.86
CA ILE A 41 13.33 4.44 -1.12
C ILE A 41 12.67 5.22 0.01
N GLY A 42 12.96 4.93 1.28
CA GLY A 42 12.42 5.66 2.42
C GLY A 42 12.74 7.15 2.40
N CYS A 43 13.98 7.53 2.02
CA CYS A 43 14.38 8.93 1.90
C CYS A 43 13.73 9.66 0.71
N LEU A 44 13.42 8.95 -0.36
CA LEU A 44 12.85 9.53 -1.59
C LEU A 44 11.33 9.37 -1.68
N SER A 45 10.70 8.73 -0.70
CA SER A 45 9.28 8.40 -0.68
C SER A 45 8.38 9.61 -0.39
N PHE A 46 8.42 10.60 -1.24
CA PHE A 46 7.52 11.75 -1.20
C PHE A 46 6.42 11.61 -2.26
N GLY A 47 5.26 12.24 -2.03
CA GLY A 47 4.19 12.31 -3.02
C GLY A 47 3.02 11.35 -2.83
N GLY A 48 2.94 10.69 -1.67
CA GLY A 48 1.83 9.79 -1.30
C GLY A 48 1.98 8.36 -1.83
N PRO A 49 1.00 7.48 -1.57
CA PRO A 49 1.11 6.04 -1.85
C PRO A 49 1.42 5.72 -3.30
N ALA A 50 0.78 6.41 -4.24
CA ALA A 50 1.00 6.18 -5.68
C ALA A 50 2.44 6.49 -6.12
N GLY A 51 3.02 7.59 -5.63
CA GLY A 51 4.42 7.95 -5.91
C GLY A 51 5.41 6.97 -5.28
N GLN A 52 5.12 6.51 -4.06
CA GLN A 52 5.93 5.52 -3.35
C GLN A 52 5.93 4.16 -4.06
N ILE A 53 4.75 3.71 -4.51
CA ILE A 53 4.60 2.46 -5.28
C ILE A 53 5.33 2.56 -6.62
N ALA A 54 5.20 3.69 -7.33
CA ALA A 54 5.91 3.92 -8.59
C ALA A 54 7.43 3.90 -8.40
N LEU A 55 7.96 4.51 -7.34
CA LEU A 55 9.38 4.47 -7.01
C LEU A 55 9.87 3.05 -6.70
N MET A 56 9.07 2.27 -5.96
CA MET A 56 9.40 0.86 -5.70
C MET A 56 9.40 0.03 -6.98
N HIS A 57 8.44 0.26 -7.88
CA HIS A 57 8.37 -0.40 -9.17
C HIS A 57 9.62 -0.09 -10.02
N GLU A 58 9.94 1.19 -10.19
CA GLU A 58 11.11 1.64 -10.94
C GLU A 58 12.42 1.02 -10.41
N GLU A 59 12.63 1.05 -9.09
CA GLU A 59 13.88 0.57 -8.49
C GLU A 59 13.99 -0.96 -8.47
N LEU A 60 12.89 -1.69 -8.18
CA LEU A 60 12.92 -3.14 -7.99
C LEU A 60 12.68 -3.92 -9.28
N VAL A 61 11.81 -3.41 -10.16
CA VAL A 61 11.42 -4.11 -11.40
C VAL A 61 12.23 -3.62 -12.60
N GLU A 62 12.23 -2.31 -12.85
CA GLU A 62 12.84 -1.77 -14.08
C GLU A 62 14.37 -1.69 -13.98
N ARG A 63 14.90 -1.05 -12.92
CA ARG A 63 16.34 -0.77 -12.79
C ARG A 63 17.14 -1.99 -12.37
N ARG A 64 16.70 -2.65 -11.29
CA ARG A 64 17.47 -3.74 -10.67
C ARG A 64 16.97 -5.12 -11.06
N ARG A 65 15.74 -5.22 -11.52
CA ARG A 65 15.08 -6.48 -11.92
C ARG A 65 15.13 -7.55 -10.82
N TRP A 66 15.10 -7.14 -9.55
CA TRP A 66 15.08 -8.07 -8.42
C TRP A 66 13.73 -8.74 -8.24
N VAL A 67 12.67 -8.09 -8.73
CA VAL A 67 11.30 -8.58 -8.69
C VAL A 67 10.74 -8.58 -10.10
N ASP A 68 10.11 -9.67 -10.49
CA ASP A 68 9.40 -9.76 -11.78
C ASP A 68 8.12 -8.92 -11.74
N GLU A 69 7.74 -8.33 -12.90
CA GLU A 69 6.56 -7.48 -13.05
C GLU A 69 5.29 -8.15 -12.51
N ARG A 70 5.05 -9.41 -12.90
CA ARG A 70 3.88 -10.18 -12.47
C ARG A 70 3.82 -10.32 -10.95
N ARG A 71 4.96 -10.57 -10.32
CA ARG A 71 5.06 -10.72 -8.87
C ARG A 71 4.84 -9.41 -8.15
N PHE A 72 5.38 -8.31 -8.69
CA PHE A 72 5.14 -6.99 -8.15
C PHE A 72 3.66 -6.63 -8.18
N GLN A 73 2.99 -6.84 -9.32
CA GLN A 73 1.56 -6.58 -9.48
C GLN A 73 0.72 -7.46 -8.55
N HIS A 74 1.09 -8.74 -8.40
CA HIS A 74 0.39 -9.65 -7.50
C HIS A 74 0.51 -9.21 -6.04
N ALA A 75 1.72 -8.79 -5.63
CA ALA A 75 1.98 -8.24 -4.30
C ALA A 75 1.17 -6.94 -4.06
N LEU A 76 1.12 -6.06 -5.05
CA LEU A 76 0.39 -4.81 -4.99
C LEU A 76 -1.12 -5.07 -4.82
N HIS A 77 -1.71 -5.93 -5.65
CA HIS A 77 -3.13 -6.29 -5.53
C HIS A 77 -3.46 -6.89 -4.17
N PHE A 78 -2.57 -7.74 -3.63
CA PHE A 78 -2.75 -8.30 -2.30
C PHE A 78 -2.72 -7.23 -1.21
N CYS A 79 -1.79 -6.27 -1.29
CA CYS A 79 -1.69 -5.17 -0.33
C CYS A 79 -2.89 -4.22 -0.37
N ILE A 80 -3.44 -3.95 -1.57
CA ILE A 80 -4.64 -3.10 -1.73
C ILE A 80 -5.89 -3.72 -1.06
N LEU A 81 -5.97 -5.05 -0.98
CA LEU A 81 -7.07 -5.74 -0.30
C LEU A 81 -7.01 -5.64 1.22
N LEU A 82 -5.83 -5.35 1.79
CA LEU A 82 -5.63 -5.25 3.22
C LEU A 82 -5.85 -3.78 3.67
N PRO A 83 -6.67 -3.53 4.70
CA PRO A 83 -6.79 -2.18 5.24
C PRO A 83 -5.46 -1.74 5.86
N GLY A 84 -4.96 -0.58 5.46
CA GLY A 84 -3.72 -0.02 6.00
C GLY A 84 -2.88 0.74 4.97
N PRO A 85 -1.67 1.17 5.31
CA PRO A 85 -0.79 1.91 4.41
C PRO A 85 -0.21 1.01 3.33
N GLU A 86 -0.83 0.98 2.15
CA GLU A 86 -0.54 0.09 1.02
C GLU A 86 0.94 0.05 0.64
N ALA A 87 1.59 1.21 0.54
CA ALA A 87 2.99 1.31 0.17
C ALA A 87 3.92 0.66 1.22
N GLN A 88 3.60 0.82 2.51
CA GLN A 88 4.34 0.21 3.62
C GLN A 88 4.16 -1.31 3.64
N GLN A 89 2.95 -1.78 3.39
CA GLN A 89 2.65 -3.21 3.29
C GLN A 89 3.41 -3.83 2.13
N LEU A 90 3.41 -3.17 0.98
CA LEU A 90 4.14 -3.61 -0.22
C LEU A 90 5.64 -3.67 0.04
N ALA A 91 6.23 -2.64 0.66
CA ALA A 91 7.65 -2.64 1.03
C ALA A 91 7.99 -3.82 1.95
N THR A 92 7.17 -4.05 2.97
CA THR A 92 7.32 -5.15 3.93
C THR A 92 7.21 -6.51 3.24
N TYR A 93 6.21 -6.69 2.38
CA TYR A 93 5.99 -7.92 1.63
C TYR A 93 7.15 -8.23 0.68
N LEU A 94 7.59 -7.25 -0.11
CA LEU A 94 8.72 -7.41 -1.03
C LEU A 94 10.04 -7.66 -0.29
N GLY A 95 10.24 -7.00 0.85
CA GLY A 95 11.36 -7.28 1.75
C GLY A 95 11.35 -8.70 2.29
N TRP A 96 10.17 -9.20 2.69
CA TRP A 96 10.00 -10.60 3.10
C TRP A 96 10.30 -11.58 1.97
N TRP A 97 9.85 -11.26 0.79
CA TRP A 97 10.09 -12.11 -0.37
C TRP A 97 11.58 -12.22 -0.73
N LEU A 98 12.34 -11.12 -0.60
CA LEU A 98 13.77 -11.09 -0.91
C LEU A 98 14.61 -11.81 0.14
N HIS A 99 14.36 -11.57 1.43
CA HIS A 99 15.24 -12.02 2.54
C HIS A 99 14.47 -12.61 3.75
N GLY A 100 13.26 -13.10 3.55
CA GLY A 100 12.43 -13.66 4.63
C GLY A 100 12.07 -12.63 5.70
N THR A 101 11.84 -13.10 6.93
CA THR A 101 11.37 -12.25 8.04
C THR A 101 12.32 -11.08 8.34
N ARG A 102 13.62 -11.29 8.25
CA ARG A 102 14.63 -10.23 8.46
C ARG A 102 14.50 -9.14 7.38
N GLY A 103 14.26 -9.53 6.14
CA GLY A 103 14.02 -8.60 5.04
C GLY A 103 12.74 -7.80 5.23
N ALA A 104 11.66 -8.41 5.73
CA ALA A 104 10.41 -7.72 6.03
C ALA A 104 10.58 -6.63 7.08
N ILE A 105 11.21 -6.96 8.20
CA ILE A 105 11.45 -6.03 9.31
C ILE A 105 12.31 -4.86 8.83
N VAL A 106 13.41 -5.16 8.14
CA VAL A 106 14.33 -4.12 7.67
C VAL A 106 13.71 -3.23 6.61
N ALA A 107 13.03 -3.81 5.63
CA ALA A 107 12.35 -3.04 4.58
C ALA A 107 11.27 -2.12 5.16
N GLY A 108 10.39 -2.68 6.02
CA GLY A 108 9.33 -1.92 6.67
C GLY A 108 9.87 -0.81 7.57
N THR A 109 10.91 -1.09 8.36
CA THR A 109 11.51 -0.09 9.26
C THR A 109 12.24 0.99 8.47
N LEU A 110 13.11 0.64 7.52
CA LEU A 110 13.89 1.61 6.75
C LEU A 110 13.01 2.47 5.83
N PHE A 111 11.86 1.96 5.41
CA PHE A 111 10.89 2.74 4.62
C PHE A 111 10.28 3.89 5.43
N VAL A 112 9.98 3.68 6.72
CA VAL A 112 9.34 4.69 7.59
C VAL A 112 10.35 5.52 8.35
N LEU A 113 11.52 4.96 8.65
CA LEU A 113 12.52 5.57 9.54
C LEU A 113 12.93 6.99 9.14
N PRO A 114 13.21 7.33 7.86
CA PRO A 114 13.60 8.68 7.48
C PRO A 114 12.50 9.71 7.78
N ALA A 115 11.24 9.37 7.48
CA ALA A 115 10.11 10.24 7.79
C ALA A 115 9.88 10.39 9.29
N ALA A 116 10.02 9.30 10.06
CA ALA A 116 9.91 9.33 11.51
C ALA A 116 10.99 10.20 12.16
N LEU A 117 12.24 10.09 11.70
CA LEU A 117 13.35 10.93 12.19
C LEU A 117 13.15 12.41 11.83
N LEU A 118 12.66 12.70 10.62
CA LEU A 118 12.34 14.06 10.20
C LEU A 118 11.25 14.67 11.09
N LEU A 119 10.14 13.93 11.30
CA LEU A 119 9.06 14.38 12.16
C LEU A 119 9.50 14.56 13.61
N LEU A 120 10.34 13.66 14.12
CA LEU A 120 10.92 13.77 15.47
C LEU A 120 11.79 15.03 15.59
N ALA A 121 12.64 15.29 14.61
CA ALA A 121 13.49 16.49 14.58
C ALA A 121 12.66 17.78 14.52
N LEU A 122 11.62 17.79 13.68
CA LEU A 122 10.68 18.93 13.58
C LEU A 122 9.90 19.14 14.88
N SER A 123 9.42 18.07 15.50
CA SER A 123 8.71 18.12 16.79
C SER A 123 9.61 18.62 17.90
N TRP A 124 10.85 18.16 17.94
CA TRP A 124 11.85 18.62 18.89
C TRP A 124 12.17 20.10 18.70
N GLY A 125 12.40 20.52 17.45
CA GLY A 125 12.61 21.92 17.11
C GLY A 125 11.42 22.81 17.50
N TYR A 126 10.20 22.33 17.26
CA TYR A 126 8.99 23.03 17.68
C TYR A 126 8.85 23.13 19.22
N ALA A 127 9.19 22.09 19.94
CA ALA A 127 9.16 22.10 21.40
C ALA A 127 10.14 23.12 22.00
N LEU A 128 11.31 23.28 21.37
CA LEU A 128 12.33 24.23 21.85
C LEU A 128 12.06 25.69 21.40
N TRP A 129 11.61 25.90 20.18
CA TRP A 129 11.53 27.22 19.52
C TRP A 129 10.12 27.63 19.10
N GLY A 130 9.10 26.82 19.38
CA GLY A 130 7.72 27.09 18.94
C GLY A 130 7.11 28.39 19.44
N SER A 131 7.60 28.92 20.56
CA SER A 131 7.18 30.20 21.09
C SER A 131 7.81 31.44 20.40
N LEU A 132 8.85 31.24 19.59
CA LEU A 132 9.49 32.32 18.86
C LEU A 132 8.54 32.92 17.81
N PRO A 133 8.45 34.27 17.72
CA PRO A 133 7.58 34.95 16.74
C PRO A 133 7.86 34.53 15.30
N ALA A 134 9.13 34.28 14.95
CA ALA A 134 9.54 33.84 13.62
C ALA A 134 8.99 32.46 13.29
N VAL A 135 9.06 31.48 14.21
CA VAL A 135 8.53 30.12 14.03
C VAL A 135 7.03 30.16 13.88
N THR A 136 6.36 30.93 14.74
CA THR A 136 4.90 31.10 14.66
C THR A 136 4.47 31.76 13.35
N ALA A 137 5.22 32.74 12.84
CA ALA A 137 4.95 33.40 11.57
C ALA A 137 5.09 32.41 10.38
N VAL A 138 6.14 31.58 10.37
CA VAL A 138 6.33 30.53 9.35
C VAL A 138 5.18 29.53 9.38
N LEU A 139 4.81 29.03 10.55
CA LEU A 139 3.70 28.06 10.70
C LEU A 139 2.37 28.67 10.24
N ARG A 140 2.09 29.93 10.58
CA ARG A 140 0.88 30.63 10.09
C ARG A 140 0.91 30.82 8.58
N GLY A 141 2.08 31.05 8.00
CA GLY A 141 2.23 31.16 6.54
C GLY A 141 2.01 29.82 5.81
N VAL A 142 2.36 28.70 6.44
CA VAL A 142 2.16 27.35 5.86
C VAL A 142 0.70 26.91 5.93
N GLN A 143 -0.06 27.34 6.93
CA GLN A 143 -1.46 26.91 7.10
C GLN A 143 -2.34 27.06 5.84
N PRO A 144 -2.38 28.23 5.15
CA PRO A 144 -3.21 28.35 3.95
C PRO A 144 -2.74 27.46 2.80
N ALA A 145 -1.44 27.18 2.70
CA ALA A 145 -0.91 26.25 1.69
C ALA A 145 -1.39 24.82 1.95
N VAL A 146 -1.42 24.38 3.22
CA VAL A 146 -1.95 23.07 3.60
C VAL A 146 -3.44 22.98 3.28
N VAL A 147 -4.21 24.02 3.59
CA VAL A 147 -5.65 24.05 3.26
C VAL A 147 -5.86 23.96 1.74
N ALA A 148 -5.08 24.72 0.95
CA ALA A 148 -5.15 24.65 -0.50
C ALA A 148 -4.83 23.25 -1.05
N LEU A 149 -3.81 22.58 -0.49
CA LEU A 149 -3.46 21.21 -0.86
C LEU A 149 -4.58 20.21 -0.53
N ILE A 150 -5.23 20.35 0.64
CA ILE A 150 -6.37 19.52 1.03
C ILE A 150 -7.53 19.72 0.05
N VAL A 151 -7.86 20.97 -0.29
CA VAL A 151 -8.92 21.28 -1.26
C VAL A 151 -8.60 20.69 -2.63
N VAL A 152 -7.39 20.85 -3.12
CA VAL A 152 -6.95 20.27 -4.42
C VAL A 152 -7.04 18.74 -4.38
N ALA A 153 -6.60 18.11 -3.30
CA ALA A 153 -6.69 16.65 -3.14
C ALA A 153 -8.15 16.18 -3.12
N LEU A 154 -9.01 16.89 -2.38
CA LEU A 154 -10.45 16.60 -2.30
C LEU A 154 -11.13 16.73 -3.66
N VAL A 155 -10.85 17.79 -4.40
CA VAL A 155 -11.38 18.01 -5.75
C VAL A 155 -10.91 16.91 -6.71
N ARG A 156 -9.62 16.58 -6.72
CA ARG A 156 -9.07 15.51 -7.57
C ARG A 156 -9.69 14.14 -7.24
N LEU A 157 -9.81 13.84 -5.97
CA LEU A 157 -10.43 12.59 -5.51
C LEU A 157 -11.90 12.55 -5.88
N GLY A 158 -12.62 13.65 -5.65
CA GLY A 158 -14.02 13.81 -6.03
C GLY A 158 -14.24 13.62 -7.54
N GLN A 159 -13.46 14.28 -8.39
CA GLN A 159 -13.54 14.13 -9.84
C GLN A 159 -13.28 12.70 -10.31
N ARG A 160 -12.43 11.97 -9.61
CA ARG A 160 -12.08 10.58 -9.96
C ARG A 160 -13.16 9.58 -9.53
N TRP A 161 -13.75 9.76 -8.35
CA TRP A 161 -14.63 8.77 -7.72
C TRP A 161 -16.12 9.16 -7.79
N LEU A 162 -16.46 10.46 -7.74
CA LEU A 162 -17.83 10.98 -7.76
C LEU A 162 -18.36 11.14 -9.19
N ARG A 163 -18.11 10.17 -10.04
CA ARG A 163 -18.54 10.20 -11.45
C ARG A 163 -20.06 10.01 -11.60
N HIS A 164 -20.70 9.38 -10.61
CA HIS A 164 -22.13 9.22 -10.50
C HIS A 164 -22.70 10.16 -9.44
N TRP A 165 -23.78 10.85 -9.76
CA TRP A 165 -24.45 11.77 -8.84
C TRP A 165 -24.86 11.10 -7.52
N GLY A 166 -25.25 9.79 -7.57
CA GLY A 166 -25.57 9.00 -6.38
C GLY A 166 -24.41 8.86 -5.40
N LEU A 167 -23.18 8.67 -5.89
CA LEU A 167 -21.99 8.66 -5.03
C LEU A 167 -21.72 10.03 -4.42
N GLY A 168 -22.02 11.12 -5.17
CA GLY A 168 -21.94 12.48 -4.64
C GLY A 168 -22.92 12.70 -3.49
N MET A 169 -24.17 12.26 -3.63
CA MET A 169 -25.16 12.33 -2.56
C MET A 169 -24.77 11.51 -1.33
N MET A 170 -24.25 10.30 -1.54
CA MET A 170 -23.73 9.47 -0.45
C MET A 170 -22.55 10.15 0.28
N ALA A 171 -21.63 10.78 -0.45
CA ALA A 171 -20.51 11.50 0.14
C ALA A 171 -20.98 12.72 0.97
N VAL A 172 -21.95 13.51 0.46
CA VAL A 172 -22.54 14.62 1.19
C VAL A 172 -23.31 14.13 2.41
N GLY A 173 -24.11 13.07 2.28
CA GLY A 173 -24.83 12.45 3.40
C GLY A 173 -23.89 11.90 4.47
N ALA A 174 -22.80 11.28 4.05
CA ALA A 174 -21.77 10.80 4.97
C ALA A 174 -21.05 11.94 5.70
N GLY A 175 -20.72 13.03 5.00
CA GLY A 175 -20.15 14.23 5.60
C GLY A 175 -21.11 14.89 6.61
N TRP A 176 -22.40 14.94 6.29
CA TRP A 176 -23.42 15.44 7.21
C TRP A 176 -23.58 14.54 8.45
N GLY A 177 -23.60 13.22 8.25
CA GLY A 177 -23.63 12.25 9.35
C GLY A 177 -22.46 12.39 10.31
N LEU A 178 -21.26 12.59 9.76
CA LEU A 178 -20.05 12.83 10.55
C LEU A 178 -20.13 14.14 11.32
N HIS A 179 -20.66 15.20 10.70
CA HIS A 179 -20.88 16.49 11.35
C HIS A 179 -21.93 16.41 12.48
N SER A 180 -22.92 15.53 12.33
CA SER A 180 -23.95 15.26 13.35
C SER A 180 -23.47 14.38 14.50
N GLY A 181 -22.19 13.98 14.54
CA GLY A 181 -21.59 13.17 15.60
C GLY A 181 -21.83 11.66 15.49
N LEU A 182 -22.26 11.18 14.32
CA LEU A 182 -22.36 9.74 14.08
C LEU A 182 -20.97 9.09 14.15
N PRO A 183 -20.79 8.01 14.92
CA PRO A 183 -19.51 7.32 14.99
C PRO A 183 -19.14 6.72 13.62
N PHE A 184 -17.87 6.85 13.24
CA PHE A 184 -17.36 6.41 11.94
C PHE A 184 -17.74 4.97 11.55
N PRO A 185 -17.70 3.96 12.46
CA PRO A 185 -18.14 2.60 12.16
C PRO A 185 -19.63 2.50 11.76
N ALA A 186 -20.50 3.27 12.44
CA ALA A 186 -21.93 3.30 12.10
C ALA A 186 -22.16 3.93 10.72
N LEU A 187 -21.40 4.96 10.39
CA LEU A 187 -21.44 5.59 9.06
C LEU A 187 -21.00 4.61 7.97
N LEU A 188 -19.94 3.84 8.20
CA LEU A 188 -19.47 2.80 7.29
C LEU A 188 -20.53 1.73 7.04
N LEU A 189 -21.17 1.23 8.11
CA LEU A 189 -22.25 0.25 8.00
C LEU A 189 -23.46 0.81 7.26
N LEU A 190 -23.79 2.08 7.47
CA LEU A 190 -24.89 2.76 6.77
C LEU A 190 -24.59 2.89 5.27
N VAL A 191 -23.40 3.36 4.90
CA VAL A 191 -22.98 3.49 3.50
C VAL A 191 -22.92 2.13 2.81
N PHE A 192 -22.39 1.12 3.49
CA PHE A 192 -22.36 -0.26 3.00
C PHE A 192 -23.77 -0.83 2.82
N GLY A 193 -24.67 -0.61 3.80
CA GLY A 193 -26.06 -1.04 3.71
C GLY A 193 -26.81 -0.39 2.56
N VAL A 194 -26.64 0.93 2.36
CA VAL A 194 -27.23 1.64 1.21
C VAL A 194 -26.67 1.11 -0.12
N GLY A 195 -25.38 0.82 -0.20
CA GLY A 195 -24.76 0.23 -1.39
C GLY A 195 -25.29 -1.17 -1.72
N LEU A 196 -25.58 -1.99 -0.69
CA LEU A 196 -26.19 -3.31 -0.85
C LEU A 196 -27.65 -3.25 -1.30
N LEU A 197 -28.42 -2.30 -0.74
CA LEU A 197 -29.85 -2.13 -1.07
C LEU A 197 -30.08 -1.51 -2.45
N TRP A 198 -29.09 -0.77 -2.97
CA TRP A 198 -29.20 -0.06 -4.24
C TRP A 198 -28.01 -0.31 -5.16
N PRO A 199 -27.88 -1.53 -5.71
CA PRO A 199 -26.72 -1.91 -6.53
C PRO A 199 -26.55 -1.06 -7.80
N GLY A 200 -27.60 -0.33 -8.25
CA GLY A 200 -27.52 0.57 -9.39
C GLY A 200 -26.81 1.91 -9.14
N ILE A 201 -26.50 2.26 -7.88
CA ILE A 201 -25.73 3.48 -7.54
C ILE A 201 -24.22 3.22 -7.64
N LEU A 202 -23.80 1.98 -7.44
CA LEU A 202 -22.41 1.58 -7.60
C LEU A 202 -22.11 1.42 -9.09
N PRO A 203 -21.14 2.15 -9.65
CA PRO A 203 -20.67 1.85 -10.99
C PRO A 203 -20.21 0.39 -10.97
N THR A 204 -20.76 -0.41 -11.88
CA THR A 204 -20.25 -1.76 -12.12
C THR A 204 -18.75 -1.60 -12.30
N ALA A 205 -17.97 -2.17 -11.41
CA ALA A 205 -16.53 -2.18 -11.53
C ALA A 205 -16.23 -2.81 -12.90
N GLN A 206 -15.95 -1.95 -13.88
CA GLN A 206 -15.27 -2.40 -15.07
C GLN A 206 -13.93 -2.87 -14.55
N SER A 207 -13.81 -4.17 -14.39
CA SER A 207 -12.50 -4.79 -14.21
C SER A 207 -11.62 -4.18 -15.29
N PRO A 208 -10.46 -3.58 -14.96
CA PRO A 208 -9.52 -3.21 -15.99
C PRO A 208 -9.41 -4.48 -16.83
N GLU A 209 -9.64 -4.36 -18.12
CA GLU A 209 -9.52 -5.48 -19.05
C GLU A 209 -8.20 -6.18 -18.72
N SER A 210 -8.32 -7.22 -17.95
CA SER A 210 -7.28 -8.20 -17.78
C SER A 210 -7.13 -8.76 -19.18
N ASN A 211 -6.11 -8.29 -19.91
CA ASN A 211 -5.69 -8.93 -21.14
C ASN A 211 -5.70 -10.42 -20.85
N ALA A 212 -6.57 -11.14 -21.54
CA ALA A 212 -6.92 -12.55 -21.30
C ALA A 212 -5.75 -13.53 -21.50
N GLU A 213 -4.52 -13.03 -21.47
CA GLU A 213 -3.27 -13.78 -21.60
C GLU A 213 -2.68 -14.28 -20.29
N SER A 214 -3.31 -13.97 -19.15
CA SER A 214 -2.77 -14.30 -17.82
C SER A 214 -3.49 -15.45 -17.10
N SER A 215 -4.30 -16.25 -17.79
CA SER A 215 -4.92 -17.47 -17.21
C SER A 215 -3.92 -18.63 -17.09
N ARG A 216 -2.72 -18.40 -16.53
CA ARG A 216 -1.90 -19.51 -16.05
C ARG A 216 -2.32 -19.80 -14.61
N PRO A 217 -2.55 -21.09 -14.26
CA PRO A 217 -2.95 -21.47 -12.92
C PRO A 217 -1.99 -20.91 -11.88
N VAL A 218 -2.52 -20.24 -10.87
CA VAL A 218 -1.76 -19.85 -9.68
C VAL A 218 -1.11 -21.13 -9.13
N PRO A 219 0.22 -21.16 -8.93
CA PRO A 219 0.88 -22.31 -8.35
C PRO A 219 0.19 -22.69 -7.04
N SER A 220 -0.23 -23.95 -6.94
CA SER A 220 -0.96 -24.52 -5.79
C SER A 220 -0.20 -24.41 -4.46
N ASP A 221 1.09 -24.12 -4.51
CA ASP A 221 1.93 -23.94 -3.33
C ASP A 221 1.59 -22.69 -2.50
N ILE A 222 0.79 -21.75 -3.05
CA ILE A 222 0.34 -20.54 -2.34
C ILE A 222 -0.93 -20.82 -1.53
N LEU A 223 -1.69 -21.88 -1.88
CA LEU A 223 -2.90 -22.30 -1.18
C LEU A 223 -2.59 -23.28 -0.03
N ARG A 224 -1.52 -23.04 0.73
CA ARG A 224 -1.37 -23.74 2.01
C ARG A 224 -2.54 -23.38 2.90
N SER A 225 -3.34 -24.38 3.24
CA SER A 225 -4.46 -24.23 4.17
C SER A 225 -4.07 -23.40 5.38
N PRO A 226 -4.82 -22.37 5.73
CA PRO A 226 -4.49 -21.52 6.87
C PRO A 226 -4.51 -22.40 8.13
N HIS A 227 -3.36 -22.54 8.76
CA HIS A 227 -3.29 -23.16 10.09
C HIS A 227 -3.88 -22.16 11.08
N TRP A 228 -5.16 -22.27 11.36
CA TRP A 228 -5.94 -21.40 12.25
C TRP A 228 -5.22 -21.10 13.56
N GLY A 229 -4.57 -22.10 14.16
CA GLY A 229 -3.79 -21.93 15.38
C GLY A 229 -2.63 -20.96 15.23
N ARG A 230 -1.94 -20.98 14.08
CA ARG A 230 -0.85 -20.04 13.80
C ARG A 230 -1.36 -18.62 13.56
N SER A 231 -2.48 -18.49 12.85
CA SER A 231 -3.11 -17.19 12.59
C SER A 231 -3.61 -16.53 13.87
N VAL A 232 -4.25 -17.30 14.74
CA VAL A 232 -4.70 -16.82 16.06
C VAL A 232 -3.50 -16.44 16.95
N GLY A 233 -2.43 -17.24 16.94
CA GLY A 233 -1.21 -16.90 17.67
C GLY A 233 -0.53 -15.62 17.18
N VAL A 234 -0.47 -15.40 15.87
CA VAL A 234 0.07 -14.16 15.28
C VAL A 234 -0.80 -12.97 15.64
N LEU A 235 -2.14 -13.11 15.54
CA LEU A 235 -3.08 -12.05 15.91
C LEU A 235 -2.94 -11.68 17.40
N GLY A 236 -2.87 -12.68 18.28
CA GLY A 236 -2.65 -12.48 19.71
C GLY A 236 -1.31 -11.78 20.01
N LEU A 237 -0.25 -12.17 19.32
CA LEU A 237 1.07 -11.51 19.43
C LEU A 237 1.01 -10.05 18.95
N CYS A 238 0.35 -9.79 17.83
CA CYS A 238 0.19 -8.41 17.31
C CYS A 238 -0.61 -7.53 18.28
N LEU A 239 -1.72 -8.05 18.82
CA LEU A 239 -2.51 -7.34 19.83
C LEU A 239 -1.72 -7.12 21.11
N ALA A 240 -0.99 -8.10 21.59
CA ALA A 240 -0.14 -7.97 22.75
C ALA A 240 0.95 -6.90 22.53
N LEU A 241 1.61 -6.92 21.38
CA LEU A 241 2.63 -5.94 21.03
C LEU A 241 2.06 -4.52 20.89
N TRP A 242 0.80 -4.39 20.43
CA TRP A 242 0.10 -3.13 20.31
C TRP A 242 -0.26 -2.54 21.68
N TRP A 243 -0.83 -3.34 22.57
CA TRP A 243 -1.28 -2.88 23.87
C TRP A 243 -0.19 -2.84 24.94
N LEU A 244 0.91 -3.59 24.76
CA LEU A 244 2.02 -3.66 25.72
C LEU A 244 2.62 -2.29 26.07
N PRO A 245 2.94 -1.39 25.10
CA PRO A 245 3.49 -0.07 25.42
C PRO A 245 2.49 0.79 26.22
N VAL A 246 1.21 0.72 25.88
CA VAL A 246 0.16 1.47 26.59
C VAL A 246 -0.03 0.95 28.01
N ALA A 247 -0.03 -0.38 28.18
CA ALA A 247 -0.13 -1.01 29.48
C ALA A 247 1.10 -0.70 30.37
N LEU A 248 2.30 -0.77 29.81
CA LEU A 248 3.53 -0.41 30.52
C LEU A 248 3.54 1.06 30.95
N ALA A 249 3.10 1.96 30.05
CA ALA A 249 2.97 3.38 30.38
C ALA A 249 1.94 3.62 31.49
N ALA A 250 0.82 2.91 31.45
CA ALA A 250 -0.22 3.00 32.49
C ALA A 250 0.27 2.49 33.86
N LEU A 251 1.07 1.42 33.89
CA LEU A 251 1.65 0.87 35.10
C LEU A 251 2.77 1.75 35.68
N ALA A 252 3.62 2.31 34.79
CA ALA A 252 4.78 3.09 35.22
C ALA A 252 4.45 4.54 35.58
N LEU A 253 3.53 5.17 34.87
CA LEU A 253 3.22 6.61 34.94
C LEU A 253 1.84 6.91 35.53
N GLY A 254 1.01 5.88 35.73
CA GLY A 254 -0.37 6.02 36.16
C GLY A 254 -1.35 6.26 35.00
N GLY A 255 -2.60 5.79 35.18
CA GLY A 255 -3.63 5.82 34.11
C GLY A 255 -4.06 7.22 33.64
N GLY A 256 -3.77 8.27 34.42
CA GLY A 256 -4.07 9.67 34.06
C GLY A 256 -2.99 10.36 33.21
N HIS A 257 -1.85 9.72 32.98
CA HIS A 257 -0.75 10.33 32.24
C HIS A 257 -1.10 10.55 30.77
N VAL A 258 -0.60 11.68 30.20
CA VAL A 258 -0.88 12.08 28.80
C VAL A 258 -0.60 10.97 27.81
N LEU A 259 0.53 10.25 27.94
CA LEU A 259 0.92 9.15 27.06
C LEU A 259 -0.09 8.00 27.05
N VAL A 260 -0.72 7.72 28.20
CA VAL A 260 -1.75 6.66 28.29
C VAL A 260 -3.03 7.10 27.60
N ARG A 261 -3.44 8.36 27.82
CA ARG A 261 -4.64 8.93 27.17
C ARG A 261 -4.47 9.00 25.65
N GLU A 262 -3.31 9.43 25.19
CA GLU A 262 -2.98 9.43 23.75
C GLU A 262 -2.94 8.01 23.17
N GLY A 263 -2.31 7.07 23.87
CA GLY A 263 -2.27 5.66 23.45
C GLY A 263 -3.66 5.05 23.30
N ILE A 264 -4.56 5.32 24.24
CA ILE A 264 -5.98 4.87 24.17
C ILE A 264 -6.71 5.59 23.03
N PHE A 265 -6.50 6.91 22.88
CA PHE A 265 -7.13 7.70 21.82
C PHE A 265 -6.74 7.20 20.43
N PHE A 266 -5.44 7.00 20.16
CA PHE A 266 -4.96 6.49 18.88
C PHE A 266 -5.37 5.04 18.63
N SER A 267 -5.49 4.22 19.69
CA SER A 267 -6.00 2.85 19.56
C SER A 267 -7.50 2.80 19.23
N GLY A 268 -8.27 3.81 19.64
CA GLY A 268 -9.68 3.92 19.27
C GLY A 268 -9.92 4.59 17.91
N ALA A 269 -8.92 5.30 17.37
CA ALA A 269 -9.01 6.01 16.08
C ALA A 269 -8.49 5.16 14.90
N SER A 270 -7.76 4.08 15.17
CA SER A 270 -7.24 3.14 14.17
C SER A 270 -8.14 1.94 13.98
#